data_72a6af00ca8e51fa870c79b553722738
#
_entry.id   72a6af00ca8e51fa870c79b553722738
#
_cell.length_a   1.000
_cell.length_b   1.000
_cell.length_c   1.000
_cell.angle_alpha   90.00
_cell.angle_beta   90.00
_cell.angle_gamma   90.00
#
_symmetry.space_group_name_H-M   'P 1'
#
loop_
_entity.id
_entity.type
_entity.pdbx_description
1 polymer ?
#
loop_
_entity_poly.entity_id
_entity_poly.type
_entity_poly.pdbx_seq_one_letter_code
_entity_poly.pdbx_strand_id
1 'polypeptide(L)'
;MQWDADIFEQEVRSYVYFQQQGFSFTGRKIANPGTEQERHEVILDNTSTDRSLEITFTASADRKNAVSQVYVVKTSTDDAFNLKDYIKQYYRVDFGTKGSRYTDYSGSFQERVRAYLEFATGLLAKYAEPTLQGLEWPDVEFDWAGYK
;
A
#
# COMPACT_ATOMS: atom_id res chain seq x y z
N MET A 1 13.03 0.87 17.22
CA MET A 1 12.04 0.10 16.45
C MET A 1 12.71 -1.20 16.04
N GLN A 2 12.06 -2.26 16.40
CA GLN A 2 12.46 -3.53 15.86
C GLN A 2 11.46 -3.88 14.78
N TRP A 3 11.86 -3.71 13.53
CA TRP A 3 11.01 -4.03 12.42
C TRP A 3 11.53 -5.27 11.71
N ASP A 4 10.65 -6.04 11.14
CA ASP A 4 10.98 -7.35 10.60
C ASP A 4 10.25 -7.53 9.27
N ALA A 5 11.04 -7.71 8.20
CA ALA A 5 10.52 -7.89 6.86
C ALA A 5 9.62 -9.12 6.75
N ASP A 6 9.97 -10.19 7.47
CA ASP A 6 9.19 -11.43 7.42
C ASP A 6 7.84 -11.27 8.12
N ILE A 7 7.80 -10.53 9.22
CA ILE A 7 6.54 -10.20 9.89
C ILE A 7 5.67 -9.34 8.98
N PHE A 8 6.25 -8.34 8.33
CA PHE A 8 5.50 -7.48 7.40
C PHE A 8 4.89 -8.31 6.26
N GLU A 9 5.70 -9.13 5.61
CA GLU A 9 5.22 -10.02 4.55
C GLU A 9 4.10 -10.93 5.06
N GLN A 10 4.30 -11.58 6.21
CA GLN A 10 3.35 -12.52 6.79
C GLN A 10 1.99 -11.86 7.07
N GLU A 11 2.00 -10.67 7.62
CA GLU A 11 0.76 -9.94 7.93
C GLU A 11 0.02 -9.55 6.65
N VAL A 12 0.73 -9.10 5.62
CA VAL A 12 0.11 -8.75 4.34
C VAL A 12 -0.47 -9.98 3.67
N ARG A 13 0.29 -11.08 3.62
CA ARG A 13 -0.14 -12.32 2.96
C ARG A 13 -1.37 -12.93 3.61
N SER A 14 -1.48 -12.84 4.93
CA SER A 14 -2.57 -13.47 5.69
C SER A 14 -3.77 -12.56 5.89
N TYR A 15 -3.71 -11.32 5.40
CA TYR A 15 -4.81 -10.39 5.60
C TYR A 15 -6.01 -10.78 4.75
N VAL A 16 -7.13 -11.06 5.41
CA VAL A 16 -8.31 -11.69 4.79
C VAL A 16 -8.89 -10.89 3.63
N TYR A 17 -8.90 -9.55 3.74
CA TYR A 17 -9.45 -8.69 2.69
C TYR A 17 -8.82 -8.96 1.32
N PHE A 18 -7.49 -9.09 1.27
CA PHE A 18 -6.81 -9.31 -0.01
C PHE A 18 -7.21 -10.67 -0.62
N GLN A 19 -7.32 -11.69 0.21
CA GLN A 19 -7.75 -13.02 -0.24
C GLN A 19 -9.19 -12.99 -0.74
N GLN A 20 -10.07 -12.28 -0.05
CA GLN A 20 -11.47 -12.12 -0.45
C GLN A 20 -11.60 -11.40 -1.80
N GLN A 21 -10.68 -10.48 -2.09
CA GLN A 21 -10.65 -9.77 -3.37
C GLN A 21 -9.93 -10.57 -4.47
N GLY A 22 -9.45 -11.76 -4.18
CA GLY A 22 -8.81 -12.63 -5.17
C GLY A 22 -7.32 -12.39 -5.39
N PHE A 23 -6.66 -11.66 -4.49
CA PHE A 23 -5.23 -11.39 -4.59
C PHE A 23 -4.40 -12.49 -3.95
N SER A 24 -3.30 -12.85 -4.59
CA SER A 24 -2.34 -13.84 -4.10
C SER A 24 -0.94 -13.25 -4.09
N PHE A 25 -0.15 -13.65 -3.09
CA PHE A 25 1.24 -13.21 -2.96
C PHE A 25 2.07 -13.73 -4.15
N THR A 26 2.86 -12.85 -4.76
CA THR A 26 3.76 -13.19 -5.87
C THR A 26 5.22 -12.89 -5.59
N GLY A 27 5.53 -12.01 -4.67
CA GLY A 27 6.91 -11.71 -4.35
C GLY A 27 7.08 -10.52 -3.42
N ARG A 28 8.32 -10.28 -3.04
CA ARG A 28 8.70 -9.09 -2.29
C ARG A 28 9.96 -8.49 -2.89
N LYS A 29 10.10 -7.17 -2.76
CA LYS A 29 11.27 -6.43 -3.23
C LYS A 29 11.79 -5.53 -2.12
N ILE A 30 13.08 -5.19 -2.21
CA ILE A 30 13.71 -4.22 -1.33
C ILE A 30 14.29 -3.13 -2.21
N ALA A 31 13.83 -1.89 -2.01
CA ALA A 31 14.39 -0.71 -2.67
C ALA A 31 15.32 0.02 -1.72
N ASN A 32 16.41 0.59 -2.24
CA ASN A 32 17.40 1.35 -1.48
C ASN A 32 17.98 0.58 -0.27
N PRO A 33 18.41 -0.68 -0.46
CA PRO A 33 18.87 -1.51 0.67
C PRO A 33 20.07 -0.87 1.37
N GLY A 34 20.08 -0.98 2.71
CA GLY A 34 21.16 -0.46 3.53
C GLY A 34 21.17 1.04 3.75
N THR A 35 20.19 1.77 3.22
CA THR A 35 20.05 3.21 3.42
C THR A 35 18.98 3.53 4.46
N GLU A 36 18.89 4.79 4.87
CA GLU A 36 17.84 5.28 5.77
C GLU A 36 16.46 5.25 5.15
N GLN A 37 16.38 5.01 3.84
CA GLN A 37 15.12 4.95 3.09
C GLN A 37 14.90 3.57 2.48
N GLU A 38 15.37 2.54 3.16
CA GLU A 38 15.13 1.17 2.74
C GLU A 38 13.62 0.89 2.74
N ARG A 39 13.11 0.52 1.57
CA ARG A 39 11.69 0.26 1.40
C ARG A 39 11.46 -1.22 1.07
N HIS A 40 10.58 -1.84 1.82
CA HIS A 40 10.16 -3.20 1.59
C HIS A 40 8.80 -3.19 0.94
N GLU A 41 8.65 -3.98 -0.12
CA GLU A 41 7.43 -4.06 -0.92
C GLU A 41 6.96 -5.49 -0.96
N VAL A 42 5.68 -5.71 -0.64
CA VAL A 42 5.00 -7.00 -0.81
C VAL A 42 4.05 -6.85 -1.98
N ILE A 43 4.13 -7.78 -2.93
CA ILE A 43 3.37 -7.72 -4.18
C ILE A 43 2.32 -8.83 -4.18
N LEU A 44 1.08 -8.42 -4.42
CA LEU A 44 -0.07 -9.31 -4.53
C LEU A 44 -0.69 -9.14 -5.91
N ASP A 45 -0.98 -10.25 -6.60
CA ASP A 45 -1.56 -10.21 -7.94
C ASP A 45 -2.94 -10.83 -7.96
N ASN A 46 -3.80 -10.24 -8.79
CA ASN A 46 -5.04 -10.86 -9.23
C ASN A 46 -5.07 -10.84 -10.75
N THR A 47 -4.74 -11.98 -11.37
CA THR A 47 -4.67 -12.08 -12.82
C THR A 47 -6.03 -11.98 -13.48
N SER A 48 -7.10 -12.38 -12.79
CA SER A 48 -8.47 -12.31 -13.32
C SER A 48 -8.94 -10.87 -13.54
N THR A 49 -8.43 -9.92 -12.77
CA THR A 49 -8.82 -8.52 -12.85
C THR A 49 -7.77 -7.62 -13.50
N ASP A 50 -6.62 -8.18 -13.87
CA ASP A 50 -5.48 -7.41 -14.39
C ASP A 50 -5.01 -6.34 -13.38
N ARG A 51 -4.98 -6.70 -12.11
CA ARG A 51 -4.58 -5.79 -11.01
C ARG A 51 -3.51 -6.43 -10.15
N SER A 52 -2.60 -5.57 -9.68
CA SER A 52 -1.64 -5.93 -8.64
C SER A 52 -1.73 -4.89 -7.53
N LEU A 53 -1.40 -5.30 -6.32
CA LEU A 53 -1.23 -4.40 -5.19
C LEU A 53 0.21 -4.45 -4.74
N GLU A 54 0.79 -3.29 -4.49
CA GLU A 54 2.10 -3.16 -3.86
C GLU A 54 1.91 -2.51 -2.51
N ILE A 55 2.15 -3.27 -1.45
CA ILE A 55 2.05 -2.79 -0.08
C ILE A 55 3.46 -2.54 0.40
N THR A 56 3.77 -1.28 0.75
CA THR A 56 5.13 -0.89 1.06
C THR A 56 5.28 -0.44 2.51
N PHE A 57 6.47 -0.67 3.04
CA PHE A 57 6.91 -0.11 4.32
C PHE A 57 8.31 0.47 4.11
N THR A 58 8.42 1.79 4.30
CA THR A 58 9.72 2.46 4.24
C THR A 58 10.22 2.62 5.68
N ALA A 59 11.27 1.87 6.00
CA ALA A 59 11.93 2.01 7.29
C ALA A 59 12.73 3.31 7.29
N SER A 60 12.79 3.96 8.45
CA SER A 60 13.59 5.15 8.65
C SER A 60 14.41 4.98 9.92
N ALA A 61 15.65 5.47 9.92
CA ALA A 61 16.47 5.52 11.13
C ALA A 61 15.74 6.32 12.22
N ASP A 62 15.02 7.35 11.84
CA ASP A 62 14.09 8.05 12.70
C ASP A 62 12.71 7.39 12.56
N ARG A 63 12.29 6.66 13.58
CA ARG A 63 11.01 5.93 13.60
C ARG A 63 9.80 6.79 13.28
N LYS A 64 9.88 8.11 13.51
CA LYS A 64 8.81 9.05 13.22
C LYS A 64 8.53 9.17 11.73
N ASN A 65 9.53 8.86 10.90
CA ASN A 65 9.43 8.98 9.45
C ASN A 65 9.19 7.64 8.75
N ALA A 66 9.03 6.55 9.50
CA ALA A 66 8.66 5.27 8.90
C ALA A 66 7.20 5.32 8.43
N VAL A 67 6.96 4.96 7.16
CA VAL A 67 5.64 5.08 6.54
C VAL A 67 5.29 3.84 5.74
N SER A 68 3.99 3.56 5.68
CA SER A 68 3.43 2.51 4.82
C SER A 68 2.56 3.14 3.74
N GLN A 69 2.53 2.49 2.57
CA GLN A 69 1.74 2.95 1.42
C GLN A 69 1.18 1.77 0.65
N VAL A 70 0.12 2.03 -0.11
CA VAL A 70 -0.49 1.07 -1.02
C VAL A 70 -0.52 1.67 -2.41
N TYR A 71 -0.02 0.91 -3.39
CA TYR A 71 -0.12 1.24 -4.80
C TYR A 71 -1.01 0.22 -5.49
N VAL A 72 -1.90 0.70 -6.36
CA VAL A 72 -2.71 -0.16 -7.22
C VAL A 72 -2.11 -0.10 -8.62
N VAL A 73 -1.88 -1.26 -9.20
CA VAL A 73 -1.20 -1.39 -10.50
C VAL A 73 -2.13 -2.08 -11.49
N LYS A 74 -2.21 -1.53 -12.71
CA LYS A 74 -2.82 -2.21 -13.84
C LYS A 74 -1.72 -3.03 -14.50
N THR A 75 -1.76 -4.33 -14.31
CA THR A 75 -0.64 -5.23 -14.60
C THR A 75 -0.26 -5.21 -16.09
N SER A 76 -1.25 -5.17 -16.99
CA SER A 76 -1.01 -5.23 -18.43
C SER A 76 -0.28 -4.01 -18.99
N THR A 77 -0.41 -2.84 -18.37
CA THR A 77 0.19 -1.59 -18.84
C THR A 77 1.26 -1.06 -17.89
N ASP A 78 1.36 -1.63 -16.71
CA ASP A 78 2.24 -1.17 -15.64
C ASP A 78 1.91 0.26 -15.14
N ASP A 79 0.72 0.76 -15.47
CA ASP A 79 0.21 1.99 -14.89
C ASP A 79 -0.11 1.77 -13.42
N ALA A 80 0.17 2.76 -12.59
CA ALA A 80 -0.02 2.63 -11.15
C ALA A 80 -0.47 3.95 -10.53
N PHE A 81 -1.15 3.87 -9.39
CA PHE A 81 -1.43 5.04 -8.59
C PHE A 81 -1.26 4.73 -7.10
N ASN A 82 -0.87 5.75 -6.34
CA ASN A 82 -0.87 5.70 -4.89
C ASN A 82 -2.31 5.87 -4.40
N LEU A 83 -2.73 5.02 -3.47
CA LEU A 83 -4.13 5.00 -3.02
C LEU A 83 -4.60 6.35 -2.47
N LYS A 84 -3.81 6.97 -1.60
CA LYS A 84 -4.20 8.25 -0.99
C LYS A 84 -4.25 9.39 -1.99
N ASP A 85 -3.33 9.38 -2.97
CA ASP A 85 -3.31 10.40 -4.04
C ASP A 85 -4.54 10.25 -4.94
N TYR A 86 -4.92 9.02 -5.26
CA TYR A 86 -6.13 8.72 -6.01
C TYR A 86 -7.36 9.25 -5.29
N ILE A 87 -7.47 8.97 -4.00
CA ILE A 87 -8.60 9.45 -3.20
C ILE A 87 -8.65 10.97 -3.18
N LYS A 88 -7.50 11.62 -3.02
CA LYS A 88 -7.42 13.08 -3.00
C LYS A 88 -7.89 13.68 -4.32
N GLN A 89 -7.44 13.13 -5.45
CA GLN A 89 -7.76 13.68 -6.77
C GLN A 89 -9.19 13.38 -7.20
N TYR A 90 -9.68 12.15 -6.95
CA TYR A 90 -10.99 11.71 -7.41
C TYR A 90 -12.13 12.07 -6.48
N TYR A 91 -11.89 11.99 -5.19
CA TYR A 91 -12.94 12.17 -4.19
C TYR A 91 -12.79 13.45 -3.38
N ARG A 92 -11.69 14.18 -3.60
CA ARG A 92 -11.39 15.44 -2.93
C ARG A 92 -11.26 15.27 -1.40
N VAL A 93 -10.80 14.11 -0.97
CA VAL A 93 -10.53 13.83 0.44
C VAL A 93 -9.03 13.70 0.63
N ASP A 94 -8.44 14.59 1.42
CA ASP A 94 -7.01 14.63 1.66
C ASP A 94 -6.69 14.06 3.05
N PHE A 95 -6.17 12.84 3.09
CA PHE A 95 -5.74 12.23 4.34
C PHE A 95 -4.34 12.71 4.77
N GLY A 96 -3.57 13.33 3.87
CA GLY A 96 -2.19 13.69 4.15
C GLY A 96 -1.37 12.46 4.54
N THR A 97 -0.66 12.54 5.66
CA THR A 97 0.09 11.42 6.23
C THR A 97 -0.71 10.60 7.25
N LYS A 98 -1.96 10.99 7.51
CA LYS A 98 -2.79 10.34 8.52
C LYS A 98 -2.97 8.85 8.19
N GLY A 99 -2.71 8.00 9.17
CA GLY A 99 -2.86 6.56 9.05
C GLY A 99 -1.71 5.85 8.35
N SER A 100 -0.75 6.57 7.76
CA SER A 100 0.38 5.97 7.04
C SER A 100 1.65 5.84 7.87
N ARG A 101 1.80 6.63 8.93
CA ARG A 101 3.02 6.65 9.72
C ARG A 101 3.02 5.53 10.75
N TYR A 102 4.19 4.95 10.97
CA TYR A 102 4.39 3.97 12.02
C TYR A 102 3.90 4.48 13.39
N THR A 103 4.13 5.77 13.65
CA THR A 103 3.77 6.41 14.91
C THR A 103 2.26 6.70 15.07
N ASP A 104 1.47 6.49 14.02
CA ASP A 104 0.00 6.62 14.12
C ASP A 104 -0.62 5.45 14.88
N TYR A 105 0.14 4.40 15.13
CA TYR A 105 -0.33 3.19 15.80
C TYR A 105 0.54 2.87 17.01
N SER A 106 0.08 1.98 17.87
CA SER A 106 0.78 1.59 19.08
C SER A 106 0.92 0.07 19.17
N GLY A 107 1.83 -0.39 20.02
CA GLY A 107 2.06 -1.81 20.24
C GLY A 107 3.31 -2.33 19.53
N SER A 108 3.37 -3.64 19.32
CA SER A 108 4.46 -4.29 18.62
C SER A 108 4.45 -3.92 17.14
N PHE A 109 5.55 -4.22 16.43
CA PHE A 109 5.61 -4.05 14.98
C PHE A 109 4.45 -4.77 14.30
N GLN A 110 4.21 -6.03 14.67
CA GLN A 110 3.10 -6.82 14.12
C GLN A 110 1.75 -6.15 14.33
N GLU A 111 1.48 -5.66 15.53
CA GLU A 111 0.23 -4.97 15.84
C GLU A 111 0.05 -3.70 15.02
N ARG A 112 1.12 -2.94 14.83
CA ARG A 112 1.09 -1.70 14.05
C ARG A 112 0.88 -1.97 12.56
N VAL A 113 1.51 -3.02 12.01
CA VAL A 113 1.28 -3.42 10.62
C VAL A 113 -0.18 -3.82 10.42
N ARG A 114 -0.70 -4.63 11.32
CA ARG A 114 -2.09 -5.09 11.26
C ARG A 114 -3.06 -3.91 11.31
N ALA A 115 -2.83 -2.95 12.20
CA ALA A 115 -3.65 -1.75 12.30
C ALA A 115 -3.59 -0.88 11.03
N TYR A 116 -2.39 -0.76 10.45
CA TYR A 116 -2.26 -0.07 9.16
C TYR A 116 -3.06 -0.77 8.06
N LEU A 117 -2.97 -2.10 7.97
CA LEU A 117 -3.72 -2.86 6.96
C LEU A 117 -5.23 -2.69 7.13
N GLU A 118 -5.71 -2.64 8.36
CA GLU A 118 -7.12 -2.36 8.63
C GLU A 118 -7.52 -0.98 8.07
N PHE A 119 -6.71 0.03 8.32
CA PHE A 119 -6.94 1.36 7.80
C PHE A 119 -6.90 1.38 6.26
N ALA A 120 -5.86 0.82 5.67
CA ALA A 120 -5.65 0.84 4.21
C ALA A 120 -6.72 0.05 3.46
N THR A 121 -7.10 -1.13 3.97
CA THR A 121 -8.15 -1.93 3.33
C THR A 121 -9.52 -1.29 3.47
N GLY A 122 -9.75 -0.55 4.54
CA GLY A 122 -10.95 0.28 4.67
C GLY A 122 -11.04 1.34 3.57
N LEU A 123 -9.91 1.97 3.24
CA LEU A 123 -9.85 2.93 2.14
C LEU A 123 -10.05 2.25 0.79
N LEU A 124 -9.44 1.09 0.56
CA LEU A 124 -9.62 0.32 -0.67
C LEU A 124 -11.08 -0.04 -0.87
N ALA A 125 -11.74 -0.56 0.16
CA ALA A 125 -13.14 -0.96 0.10
C ALA A 125 -14.06 0.22 -0.18
N LYS A 126 -13.78 1.36 0.42
CA LYS A 126 -14.64 2.53 0.29
C LYS A 126 -14.46 3.26 -1.05
N TYR A 127 -13.23 3.36 -1.54
CA TYR A 127 -12.91 4.25 -2.67
C TYR A 127 -12.45 3.54 -3.94
N ALA A 128 -11.93 2.33 -3.87
CA ALA A 128 -11.23 1.72 -4.99
C ALA A 128 -11.73 0.32 -5.37
N GLU A 129 -12.79 -0.18 -4.77
CA GLU A 129 -13.23 -1.56 -4.99
C GLU A 129 -13.55 -1.87 -6.46
N PRO A 130 -14.29 -1.02 -7.21
CA PRO A 130 -14.51 -1.27 -8.63
C PRO A 130 -13.21 -1.34 -9.43
N THR A 131 -12.22 -0.53 -9.08
CA THR A 131 -10.90 -0.57 -9.70
C THR A 131 -10.20 -1.90 -9.42
N LEU A 132 -10.25 -2.38 -8.18
CA LEU A 132 -9.67 -3.66 -7.81
C LEU A 132 -10.32 -4.84 -8.53
N GLN A 133 -11.60 -4.74 -8.82
CA GLN A 133 -12.36 -5.77 -9.52
C GLN A 133 -12.17 -5.74 -11.03
N GLY A 134 -11.35 -4.81 -11.54
CA GLY A 134 -11.10 -4.69 -12.97
C GLY A 134 -12.21 -4.01 -13.76
N LEU A 135 -13.20 -3.42 -13.08
CA LEU A 135 -14.36 -2.80 -13.72
C LEU A 135 -14.08 -1.41 -14.26
N GLU A 136 -13.09 -0.73 -13.69
CA GLU A 136 -12.71 0.61 -14.12
C GLU A 136 -11.23 0.86 -13.83
N TRP A 137 -10.68 1.85 -14.53
CA TRP A 137 -9.33 2.37 -14.28
C TRP A 137 -9.37 3.89 -14.44
N PRO A 138 -8.70 4.66 -13.58
CA PRO A 138 -8.71 6.11 -13.68
C PRO A 138 -8.15 6.61 -15.01
N ASP A 139 -8.95 7.38 -15.77
CA ASP A 139 -8.55 7.98 -17.03
C ASP A 139 -7.89 9.35 -16.85
N VAL A 140 -7.90 9.86 -15.63
CA VAL A 140 -7.36 11.18 -15.34
C VAL A 140 -5.87 11.08 -15.14
N GLU A 141 -5.12 11.94 -15.82
CA GLU A 141 -3.71 12.08 -15.61
C GLU A 141 -3.46 12.69 -14.24
N PHE A 142 -2.66 11.99 -13.41
CA PHE A 142 -2.34 12.48 -12.08
C PHE A 142 -1.39 13.67 -12.17
N ASP A 143 -1.63 14.69 -11.35
CA ASP A 143 -0.72 15.81 -11.24
C ASP A 143 0.47 15.42 -10.37
N TRP A 144 1.59 15.15 -11.02
CA TRP A 144 2.82 14.76 -10.36
C TRP A 144 3.72 15.94 -10.02
N ALA A 145 3.26 17.17 -10.26
CA ALA A 145 4.07 18.37 -10.02
C ALA A 145 4.54 18.48 -8.56
N GLY A 146 3.71 18.04 -7.62
CA GLY A 146 4.04 18.04 -6.19
C GLY A 146 5.06 16.98 -5.77
N TYR A 147 5.43 16.08 -6.67
CA TYR A 147 6.35 14.97 -6.38
C TYR A 147 7.72 15.12 -7.03
N LYS A 148 7.95 16.23 -7.69
CA LYS A 148 9.22 16.51 -8.36
C LYS A 148 10.17 17.29 -7.47
#